data_1dfc73efc167b91a9608134ff0dfc8a8
#
_entry.id   1dfc73efc167b91a9608134ff0dfc8a8
#
_cell.length_a   1.000
_cell.length_b   1.000
_cell.length_c   1.000
_cell.angle_alpha   90.00
_cell.angle_beta   90.00
_cell.angle_gamma   90.00
#
_symmetry.space_group_name_H-M   'P 1'
#
loop_
_entity.id
_entity.type
_entity.pdbx_description
1 polymer ?
#
loop_
_entity_poly.entity_id
_entity_poly.type
_entity_poly.pdbx_seq_one_letter_code
_entity_poly.pdbx_strand_id
1 'polypeptide(L)'
;MDTKTAIDELKNYIYKSYKATYEKIGPNIYRGHLRALSTEIEDGIALFVSNILPDCKVFLDSSIHIDGKNNRLDILVINENNEVVAMIEIKSNMGWCRNAKWVIDDIVSNDSKFQAAANLHCEFSREDSKQVTYGDNVKLFLIALTDGNCTAKNHAANKAYAATTKVHQYNLFSGWYGELYECEVADFAAELLK
;
A
#
# COMPACT_ATOMS: atom_id res chain seq x y z
N MET A 1 3.90 4.01 -19.14
CA MET A 1 2.44 3.77 -19.34
C MET A 1 1.70 5.04 -18.96
N ASP A 2 0.58 5.40 -19.61
CA ASP A 2 -0.22 6.54 -19.14
C ASP A 2 -1.03 6.15 -17.88
N THR A 3 -1.34 7.15 -17.05
CA THR A 3 -2.01 6.95 -15.76
C THR A 3 -3.37 6.27 -15.90
N LYS A 4 -4.14 6.56 -16.95
CA LYS A 4 -5.46 5.96 -17.16
C LYS A 4 -5.34 4.46 -17.41
N THR A 5 -4.40 4.06 -18.28
CA THR A 5 -4.14 2.64 -18.53
C THR A 5 -3.69 1.90 -17.26
N ALA A 6 -2.81 2.52 -16.46
CA ALA A 6 -2.38 1.93 -15.19
C ALA A 6 -3.53 1.73 -14.20
N ILE A 7 -4.47 2.69 -14.13
CA ILE A 7 -5.68 2.58 -13.30
C ILE A 7 -6.58 1.43 -13.79
N ASP A 8 -6.81 1.33 -15.08
CA ASP A 8 -7.65 0.29 -15.67
C ASP A 8 -7.02 -1.10 -15.45
N GLU A 9 -5.70 -1.23 -15.55
CA GLU A 9 -4.97 -2.47 -15.24
C GLU A 9 -5.10 -2.85 -13.75
N LEU A 10 -4.88 -1.91 -12.83
CA LEU A 10 -5.07 -2.13 -11.39
C LEU A 10 -6.48 -2.63 -11.10
N LYS A 11 -7.49 -1.95 -11.64
CA LYS A 11 -8.91 -2.32 -11.46
C LYS A 11 -9.19 -3.72 -11.97
N ASN A 12 -8.71 -4.07 -13.16
CA ASN A 12 -8.87 -5.40 -13.74
C ASN A 12 -8.16 -6.47 -12.91
N TYR A 13 -6.95 -6.19 -12.43
CA TYR A 13 -6.18 -7.10 -11.59
C TYR A 13 -6.95 -7.41 -10.29
N ILE A 14 -7.37 -6.37 -9.58
CA ILE A 14 -8.10 -6.49 -8.31
C ILE A 14 -9.45 -7.20 -8.52
N TYR A 15 -10.19 -6.85 -9.58
CA TYR A 15 -11.46 -7.50 -9.90
C TYR A 15 -11.30 -9.00 -10.13
N LYS A 16 -10.27 -9.42 -10.90
CA LYS A 16 -9.97 -10.83 -11.13
C LYS A 16 -9.63 -11.55 -9.82
N SER A 17 -8.81 -10.94 -8.97
CA SER A 17 -8.41 -11.49 -7.67
C SER A 17 -9.64 -11.69 -6.76
N TYR A 18 -10.54 -10.72 -6.68
CA TYR A 18 -11.81 -10.86 -5.95
C TYR A 18 -12.67 -11.96 -6.53
N LYS A 19 -12.85 -12.01 -7.84
CA LYS A 19 -13.65 -13.05 -8.48
C LYS A 19 -13.14 -14.45 -8.15
N ALA A 20 -11.82 -14.66 -8.18
CA ALA A 20 -11.20 -15.93 -7.83
C ALA A 20 -11.49 -16.39 -6.39
N THR A 21 -11.77 -15.46 -5.46
CA THR A 21 -12.12 -15.85 -4.07
C THR A 21 -13.50 -16.50 -3.93
N TYR A 22 -14.40 -16.22 -4.88
CA TYR A 22 -15.76 -16.77 -4.89
C TYR A 22 -15.87 -18.04 -5.73
N GLU A 23 -14.85 -18.36 -6.53
CA GLU A 23 -14.90 -19.56 -7.36
C GLU A 23 -14.91 -20.82 -6.49
N LYS A 24 -15.85 -21.70 -6.79
CA LYS A 24 -15.95 -23.00 -6.12
C LYS A 24 -14.77 -23.88 -6.54
N ILE A 25 -14.10 -24.46 -5.56
CA ILE A 25 -13.02 -25.44 -5.80
C ILE A 25 -13.59 -26.75 -6.37
N GLY A 26 -14.85 -27.03 -6.05
CA GLY A 26 -15.56 -28.22 -6.51
C GLY A 26 -17.05 -28.14 -6.13
N PRO A 27 -17.89 -29.02 -6.69
CA PRO A 27 -19.35 -28.93 -6.59
C PRO A 27 -19.89 -29.01 -5.16
N ASN A 28 -19.18 -29.71 -4.28
CA ASN A 28 -19.59 -29.96 -2.88
C ASN A 28 -18.67 -29.29 -1.86
N ILE A 29 -17.86 -28.29 -2.28
CA ILE A 29 -16.96 -27.58 -1.38
C ILE A 29 -17.51 -26.19 -1.09
N TYR A 30 -17.78 -25.94 0.18
CA TYR A 30 -18.32 -24.67 0.68
C TYR A 30 -17.30 -23.99 1.59
N ARG A 31 -17.15 -22.66 1.49
CA ARG A 31 -16.30 -21.86 2.36
C ARG A 31 -17.16 -21.03 3.30
N GLY A 32 -16.84 -21.07 4.59
CA GLY A 32 -17.43 -20.17 5.58
C GLY A 32 -16.90 -18.74 5.51
N HIS A 33 -15.66 -18.57 4.99
CA HIS A 33 -15.01 -17.27 4.84
C HIS A 33 -14.31 -17.18 3.47
N LEU A 34 -14.17 -15.97 2.96
CA LEU A 34 -13.40 -15.71 1.74
C LEU A 34 -11.91 -16.00 1.97
N ARG A 35 -11.17 -16.26 0.90
CA ARG A 35 -9.71 -16.31 0.95
C ARG A 35 -9.16 -14.93 1.36
N ALA A 36 -8.07 -14.93 2.12
CA ALA A 36 -7.29 -13.72 2.30
C ALA A 36 -6.75 -13.25 0.93
N LEU A 37 -6.84 -11.97 0.66
CA LEU A 37 -6.42 -11.33 -0.60
C LEU A 37 -5.27 -10.36 -0.40
N SER A 38 -4.66 -10.32 0.79
CA SER A 38 -3.66 -9.29 1.10
C SER A 38 -2.52 -9.29 0.10
N THR A 39 -1.94 -10.45 -0.19
CA THR A 39 -0.80 -10.57 -1.09
C THR A 39 -1.15 -10.15 -2.52
N GLU A 40 -2.30 -10.61 -3.05
CA GLU A 40 -2.74 -10.22 -4.38
C GLU A 40 -3.03 -8.71 -4.49
N ILE A 41 -3.49 -8.09 -3.39
CA ILE A 41 -3.70 -6.63 -3.35
C ILE A 41 -2.37 -5.89 -3.35
N GLU A 42 -1.43 -6.32 -2.53
CA GLU A 42 -0.07 -5.78 -2.45
C GLU A 42 0.62 -5.87 -3.82
N ASP A 43 0.56 -7.04 -4.47
CA ASP A 43 1.09 -7.25 -5.83
C ASP A 43 0.47 -6.29 -6.85
N GLY A 44 -0.87 -6.14 -6.83
CA GLY A 44 -1.58 -5.24 -7.74
C GLY A 44 -1.21 -3.78 -7.54
N ILE A 45 -1.08 -3.33 -6.30
CA ILE A 45 -0.66 -1.96 -5.98
C ILE A 45 0.81 -1.75 -6.35
N ALA A 46 1.69 -2.72 -6.09
CA ALA A 46 3.10 -2.63 -6.48
C ALA A 46 3.27 -2.54 -8.00
N LEU A 47 2.52 -3.33 -8.77
CA LEU A 47 2.50 -3.25 -10.23
C LEU A 47 2.04 -1.86 -10.70
N PHE A 48 0.98 -1.33 -10.09
CA PHE A 48 0.48 0.02 -10.38
C PHE A 48 1.55 1.08 -10.11
N VAL A 49 2.19 1.05 -8.94
CA VAL A 49 3.27 1.98 -8.56
C VAL A 49 4.44 1.89 -9.53
N SER A 50 4.86 0.67 -9.92
CA SER A 50 5.91 0.46 -10.92
C SER A 50 5.56 1.02 -12.30
N ASN A 51 4.30 0.96 -12.70
CA ASN A 51 3.83 1.55 -13.94
C ASN A 51 3.80 3.10 -13.90
N ILE A 52 3.51 3.68 -12.74
CA ILE A 52 3.51 5.14 -12.53
C ILE A 52 4.93 5.70 -12.39
N LEU A 53 5.84 4.94 -11.76
CA LEU A 53 7.23 5.33 -11.50
C LEU A 53 8.21 4.37 -12.19
N PRO A 54 8.32 4.41 -13.54
CA PRO A 54 9.07 3.40 -14.31
C PRO A 54 10.59 3.43 -14.03
N ASP A 55 11.12 4.55 -13.54
CA ASP A 55 12.55 4.72 -13.22
C ASP A 55 12.88 4.33 -11.77
N CYS A 56 11.87 3.89 -11.01
CA CYS A 56 12.03 3.41 -9.63
C CYS A 56 11.93 1.89 -9.54
N LYS A 57 12.55 1.32 -8.51
CA LYS A 57 12.36 -0.08 -8.11
C LYS A 57 11.34 -0.14 -6.99
N VAL A 58 10.41 -1.06 -7.12
CA VAL A 58 9.34 -1.32 -6.13
C VAL A 58 9.62 -2.64 -5.46
N PHE A 59 9.72 -2.64 -4.14
CA PHE A 59 10.01 -3.81 -3.34
C PHE A 59 8.82 -4.11 -2.42
N LEU A 60 8.31 -5.33 -2.50
CA LEU A 60 7.24 -5.85 -1.66
C LEU A 60 7.82 -6.49 -0.42
N ASP A 61 7.10 -6.34 0.70
CA ASP A 61 7.33 -7.10 1.93
C ASP A 61 8.78 -7.03 2.43
N SER A 62 9.36 -5.82 2.33
CA SER A 62 10.76 -5.58 2.62
C SER A 62 11.03 -5.53 4.12
N SER A 63 12.12 -6.15 4.54
CA SER A 63 12.64 -6.08 5.90
C SER A 63 13.70 -4.98 6.01
N ILE A 64 13.50 -4.05 6.94
CA ILE A 64 14.44 -2.98 7.25
C ILE A 64 15.01 -3.20 8.65
N HIS A 65 16.32 -3.35 8.73
CA HIS A 65 17.03 -3.58 9.98
C HIS A 65 17.58 -2.28 10.56
N ILE A 66 17.12 -1.92 11.75
CA ILE A 66 17.60 -0.76 12.53
C ILE A 66 17.74 -1.17 13.98
N ASP A 67 18.87 -0.89 14.59
CA ASP A 67 19.17 -1.12 16.02
C ASP A 67 18.83 -2.55 16.48
N GLY A 68 19.10 -3.53 15.61
CA GLY A 68 18.83 -4.95 15.89
C GLY A 68 17.34 -5.33 15.82
N LYS A 69 16.47 -4.42 15.37
CA LYS A 69 15.04 -4.68 15.15
C LYS A 69 14.76 -4.77 13.66
N ASN A 70 13.85 -5.67 13.33
CA ASN A 70 13.33 -5.82 11.98
C ASN A 70 12.00 -5.08 11.87
N ASN A 71 11.90 -4.14 10.92
CA ASN A 71 10.68 -3.43 10.56
C ASN A 71 10.27 -3.91 9.17
N ARG A 72 9.06 -4.41 9.02
CA ARG A 72 8.51 -4.91 7.78
C ARG A 72 7.61 -3.85 7.17
N LEU A 73 7.76 -3.61 5.86
CA LEU A 73 6.95 -2.67 5.09
C LEU A 73 6.27 -3.40 3.95
N ASP A 74 5.01 -3.06 3.68
CA ASP A 74 4.26 -3.65 2.57
C ASP A 74 4.91 -3.29 1.24
N ILE A 75 5.17 -1.99 0.97
CA ILE A 75 5.88 -1.53 -0.23
C ILE A 75 6.92 -0.46 0.12
N LEU A 76 8.12 -0.64 -0.42
CA LEU A 76 9.20 0.33 -0.42
C LEU A 76 9.57 0.70 -1.86
N VAL A 77 9.63 2.00 -2.17
CA VAL A 77 10.00 2.52 -3.50
C VAL A 77 11.34 3.21 -3.44
N ILE A 78 12.26 2.82 -4.31
CA ILE A 78 13.66 3.29 -4.31
C ILE A 78 14.01 3.76 -5.73
N ASN A 79 14.61 4.94 -5.84
CA ASN A 79 15.10 5.47 -7.11
C ASN A 79 16.41 4.78 -7.56
N GLU A 80 16.92 5.15 -8.73
CA GLU A 80 18.17 4.63 -9.30
C GLU A 80 19.42 4.94 -8.46
N ASN A 81 19.38 6.00 -7.63
CA ASN A 81 20.47 6.38 -6.72
C ASN A 81 20.45 5.60 -5.38
N ASN A 82 19.58 4.60 -5.23
CA ASN A 82 19.31 3.88 -3.99
C ASN A 82 18.78 4.78 -2.85
N GLU A 83 18.01 5.80 -3.19
CA GLU A 83 17.32 6.65 -2.23
C GLU A 83 15.86 6.22 -2.13
N VAL A 84 15.35 6.13 -0.90
CA VAL A 84 13.93 5.85 -0.66
C VAL A 84 13.11 7.07 -1.09
N VAL A 85 12.12 6.87 -1.95
CA VAL A 85 11.22 7.92 -2.43
C VAL A 85 9.81 7.80 -1.88
N ALA A 86 9.38 6.58 -1.57
CA ALA A 86 8.08 6.37 -0.93
C ALA A 86 8.05 5.11 -0.06
N MET A 87 7.21 5.16 0.99
CA MET A 87 6.77 4.01 1.79
C MET A 87 5.26 3.92 1.72
N ILE A 88 4.73 2.73 1.50
CA ILE A 88 3.30 2.49 1.35
C ILE A 88 2.88 1.35 2.26
N GLU A 89 1.97 1.64 3.17
CA GLU A 89 1.27 0.67 4.01
C GLU A 89 -0.09 0.38 3.39
N ILE A 90 -0.46 -0.89 3.28
CA ILE A 90 -1.66 -1.33 2.59
C ILE A 90 -2.63 -1.97 3.57
N LYS A 91 -3.89 -1.62 3.45
CA LYS A 91 -4.99 -2.27 4.14
C LYS A 91 -6.04 -2.70 3.11
N SER A 92 -6.41 -3.96 3.16
CA SER A 92 -7.46 -4.48 2.26
C SER A 92 -8.80 -3.75 2.46
N ASN A 93 -9.07 -3.33 3.69
CA ASN A 93 -10.29 -2.63 4.04
C ASN A 93 -10.13 -1.81 5.32
N MET A 94 -10.46 -0.53 5.28
CA MET A 94 -10.36 0.37 6.44
C MET A 94 -11.43 0.11 7.52
N GLY A 95 -12.49 -0.60 7.21
CA GLY A 95 -13.53 -0.91 8.20
C GLY A 95 -13.07 -1.87 9.30
N TRP A 96 -12.06 -2.68 9.03
CA TRP A 96 -11.41 -3.50 10.05
C TRP A 96 -10.51 -2.66 10.97
N CYS A 97 -10.00 -1.55 10.44
CA CYS A 97 -9.29 -0.54 11.22
C CYS A 97 -10.29 0.53 11.67
N ARG A 98 -11.10 0.25 12.68
CA ARG A 98 -12.09 1.19 13.24
C ARG A 98 -11.51 2.57 13.55
N ASN A 99 -10.20 2.64 13.67
CA ASN A 99 -9.44 3.86 13.85
C ASN A 99 -8.09 3.69 13.13
N ALA A 100 -7.91 4.37 11.99
CA ALA A 100 -6.65 4.38 11.26
C ALA A 100 -5.51 5.10 12.02
N LYS A 101 -5.85 5.79 13.10
CA LYS A 101 -4.88 6.58 13.88
C LYS A 101 -3.65 5.76 14.26
N TRP A 102 -3.83 4.55 14.79
CA TRP A 102 -2.70 3.73 15.22
C TRP A 102 -1.79 3.30 14.05
N VAL A 103 -2.37 3.07 12.86
CA VAL A 103 -1.58 2.75 11.64
C VAL A 103 -0.78 3.98 11.21
N ILE A 104 -1.42 5.15 11.21
CA ILE A 104 -0.78 6.42 10.85
C ILE A 104 0.34 6.73 11.85
N ASP A 105 0.10 6.57 13.15
CA ASP A 105 1.09 6.78 14.20
C ASP A 105 2.30 5.83 14.02
N ASP A 106 2.07 4.58 13.62
CA ASP A 106 3.13 3.61 13.36
C ASP A 106 3.97 4.00 12.14
N ILE A 107 3.33 4.42 11.04
CA ILE A 107 4.02 4.94 9.84
C ILE A 107 4.90 6.14 10.22
N VAL A 108 4.38 7.12 10.96
CA VAL A 108 5.12 8.31 11.40
C VAL A 108 6.28 7.94 12.34
N SER A 109 6.04 6.97 13.24
CA SER A 109 7.09 6.47 14.13
C SER A 109 8.23 5.80 13.35
N ASN A 110 7.90 4.99 12.35
CA ASN A 110 8.89 4.32 11.52
C ASN A 110 9.65 5.33 10.65
N ASP A 111 8.96 6.31 10.03
CA ASP A 111 9.58 7.43 9.32
C ASP A 111 10.64 8.13 10.18
N SER A 112 10.29 8.50 11.40
CA SER A 112 11.21 9.18 12.33
C SER A 112 12.45 8.35 12.67
N LYS A 113 12.29 7.03 12.86
CA LYS A 113 13.42 6.11 13.12
C LYS A 113 14.32 5.99 11.87
N PHE A 114 13.72 5.90 10.67
CA PHE A 114 14.44 5.76 9.42
C PHE A 114 15.21 7.02 9.08
N GLN A 115 14.62 8.20 9.29
CA GLN A 115 15.33 9.49 9.16
C GLN A 115 16.51 9.59 10.12
N ALA A 116 16.35 9.20 11.37
CA ALA A 116 17.42 9.23 12.37
C ALA A 116 18.59 8.30 11.99
N ALA A 117 18.32 7.16 11.35
CA ALA A 117 19.34 6.22 10.90
C ALA A 117 20.03 6.68 9.59
N ALA A 118 19.36 7.47 8.75
CA ALA A 118 19.77 8.01 7.45
C ALA A 118 20.16 6.94 6.39
N ASN A 119 20.85 5.87 6.80
CA ASN A 119 21.21 4.73 5.95
C ASN A 119 20.57 3.48 6.52
N LEU A 120 19.78 2.80 5.69
CA LEU A 120 19.01 1.62 6.05
C LEU A 120 19.60 0.38 5.39
N HIS A 121 19.72 -0.70 6.16
CA HIS A 121 19.97 -2.01 5.59
C HIS A 121 18.65 -2.68 5.28
N CYS A 122 18.35 -2.85 3.99
CA CYS A 122 17.11 -3.43 3.50
C CYS A 122 17.37 -4.84 2.93
N GLU A 123 16.58 -5.81 3.37
CA GLU A 123 16.53 -7.15 2.79
C GLU A 123 15.28 -7.25 1.91
N PHE A 124 15.47 -7.50 0.62
CA PHE A 124 14.41 -7.62 -0.39
C PHE A 124 14.11 -9.09 -0.72
N SER A 125 15.09 -9.97 -0.52
CA SER A 125 14.97 -11.41 -0.62
C SER A 125 16.08 -12.08 0.19
N ARG A 126 16.09 -13.41 0.24
CA ARG A 126 17.17 -14.16 0.91
C ARG A 126 18.56 -13.92 0.33
N GLU A 127 18.64 -13.45 -0.91
CA GLU A 127 19.89 -13.29 -1.67
C GLU A 127 20.16 -11.82 -2.06
N ASP A 128 19.21 -10.90 -1.84
CA ASP A 128 19.34 -9.49 -2.21
C ASP A 128 19.12 -8.59 -1.00
N SER A 129 20.20 -7.96 -0.57
CA SER A 129 20.19 -6.95 0.48
C SER A 129 21.00 -5.75 0.02
N LYS A 130 20.57 -4.54 0.40
CA LYS A 130 21.23 -3.29 0.03
C LYS A 130 21.20 -2.28 1.16
N GLN A 131 22.21 -1.41 1.13
CA GLN A 131 22.14 -0.14 1.82
C GLN A 131 21.37 0.86 0.96
N VAL A 132 20.38 1.53 1.56
CA VAL A 132 19.61 2.58 0.93
C VAL A 132 19.66 3.85 1.79
N THR A 133 19.63 5.01 1.15
CA THR A 133 19.58 6.30 1.84
C THR A 133 18.13 6.68 2.10
N TYR A 134 17.85 7.12 3.32
CA TYR A 134 16.52 7.61 3.72
C TYR A 134 16.62 9.12 3.97
N GLY A 135 15.92 9.91 3.14
CA GLY A 135 15.94 11.37 3.20
C GLY A 135 14.69 11.96 3.85
N ASP A 136 14.67 13.31 3.94
CA ASP A 136 13.57 14.06 4.56
C ASP A 136 12.29 14.13 3.69
N ASN A 137 12.41 13.84 2.38
CA ASN A 137 11.35 14.01 1.39
C ASN A 137 10.66 12.70 1.01
N VAL A 138 10.79 11.66 1.83
CA VAL A 138 10.11 10.37 1.58
C VAL A 138 8.60 10.56 1.73
N LYS A 139 7.85 10.12 0.71
CA LYS A 139 6.39 10.16 0.73
C LYS A 139 5.84 8.97 1.51
N LEU A 140 4.94 9.25 2.43
CA LEU A 140 4.34 8.25 3.30
C LEU A 140 2.88 8.04 2.90
N PHE A 141 2.51 6.81 2.57
CA PHE A 141 1.16 6.47 2.16
C PHE A 141 0.52 5.42 3.06
N LEU A 142 -0.75 5.64 3.37
CA LEU A 142 -1.66 4.63 3.87
C LEU A 142 -2.74 4.39 2.80
N ILE A 143 -2.69 3.25 2.16
CA ILE A 143 -3.59 2.87 1.08
C ILE A 143 -4.60 1.85 1.58
N ALA A 144 -5.88 2.20 1.56
CA ALA A 144 -6.96 1.24 1.70
C ALA A 144 -7.47 0.84 0.32
N LEU A 145 -7.60 -0.47 0.07
CA LEU A 145 -8.12 -0.91 -1.21
C LEU A 145 -9.58 -0.51 -1.39
N THR A 146 -10.41 -0.76 -0.37
CA THR A 146 -11.84 -0.41 -0.40
C THR A 146 -12.31 0.27 0.87
N ASP A 147 -13.40 1.04 0.75
CA ASP A 147 -14.11 1.67 1.87
C ASP A 147 -15.33 0.87 2.36
N GLY A 148 -15.60 -0.28 1.78
CA GLY A 148 -16.83 -1.04 1.95
C GLY A 148 -17.30 -1.32 3.38
N ASN A 149 -16.39 -1.33 4.37
CA ASN A 149 -16.70 -1.49 5.79
C ASN A 149 -16.51 -0.21 6.61
N CYS A 150 -16.16 0.91 5.95
CA CYS A 150 -15.89 2.16 6.65
C CYS A 150 -17.12 3.08 6.59
N THR A 151 -17.60 3.55 7.73
CA THR A 151 -18.66 4.56 7.71
C THR A 151 -18.09 5.90 7.20
N ALA A 152 -18.92 6.71 6.52
CA ALA A 152 -18.51 8.04 6.05
C ALA A 152 -17.92 8.92 7.19
N LYS A 153 -18.46 8.80 8.42
CA LYS A 153 -17.93 9.47 9.60
C LYS A 153 -16.51 9.02 9.95
N ASN A 154 -16.25 7.72 9.95
CA ASN A 154 -14.92 7.18 10.28
C ASN A 154 -13.93 7.51 9.16
N HIS A 155 -14.35 7.45 7.90
CA HIS A 155 -13.55 7.85 6.77
C HIS A 155 -13.10 9.32 6.89
N ALA A 156 -14.04 10.24 7.12
CA ALA A 156 -13.74 11.66 7.32
C ALA A 156 -12.80 11.90 8.51
N ALA A 157 -13.02 11.21 9.64
CA ALA A 157 -12.16 11.32 10.81
C ALA A 157 -10.73 10.80 10.55
N ASN A 158 -10.59 9.70 9.83
CA ASN A 158 -9.28 9.15 9.45
C ASN A 158 -8.52 10.11 8.51
N LYS A 159 -9.19 10.65 7.50
CA LYS A 159 -8.63 11.67 6.58
C LYS A 159 -8.21 12.95 7.33
N ALA A 160 -9.06 13.44 8.21
CA ALA A 160 -8.75 14.61 9.02
C ALA A 160 -7.53 14.37 9.93
N TYR A 161 -7.39 13.15 10.48
CA TYR A 161 -6.22 12.81 11.28
C TYR A 161 -4.96 12.70 10.42
N ALA A 162 -5.01 12.00 9.29
CA ALA A 162 -3.89 11.90 8.35
C ALA A 162 -3.39 13.29 7.92
N ALA A 163 -4.29 14.22 7.65
CA ALA A 163 -3.97 15.60 7.26
C ALA A 163 -3.22 16.40 8.36
N THR A 164 -3.20 15.94 9.61
CA THR A 164 -2.36 16.51 10.68
C THR A 164 -0.94 15.95 10.71
N THR A 165 -0.62 15.01 9.82
CA THR A 165 0.66 14.31 9.72
C THR A 165 1.26 14.45 8.32
N LYS A 166 2.37 13.78 8.06
CA LYS A 166 2.96 13.64 6.72
C LYS A 166 2.34 12.50 5.89
N VAL A 167 1.39 11.74 6.44
CA VAL A 167 0.85 10.54 5.80
C VAL A 167 -0.29 10.90 4.86
N HIS A 168 -0.16 10.54 3.60
CA HIS A 168 -1.22 10.65 2.59
C HIS A 168 -2.10 9.40 2.64
N GLN A 169 -3.37 9.57 2.97
CA GLN A 169 -4.31 8.45 3.03
C GLN A 169 -5.26 8.46 1.83
N TYR A 170 -5.35 7.32 1.15
CA TYR A 170 -6.27 7.10 0.04
C TYR A 170 -7.09 5.82 0.20
N ASN A 171 -8.36 5.88 -0.22
CA ASN A 171 -9.19 4.72 -0.50
C ASN A 171 -9.31 4.58 -2.01
N LEU A 172 -8.66 3.54 -2.57
CA LEU A 172 -8.54 3.43 -4.02
C LEU A 172 -9.88 3.21 -4.69
N PHE A 173 -10.73 2.35 -4.12
CA PHE A 173 -12.03 2.02 -4.68
C PHE A 173 -13.14 2.17 -3.63
N SER A 174 -14.34 2.53 -4.09
CA SER A 174 -15.57 2.36 -3.32
C SER A 174 -16.25 1.05 -3.69
N GLY A 175 -17.01 0.47 -2.76
CA GLY A 175 -17.82 -0.73 -2.99
C GLY A 175 -17.22 -2.03 -2.47
N TRP A 176 -17.98 -3.11 -2.66
CA TRP A 176 -17.69 -4.46 -2.18
C TRP A 176 -17.63 -5.46 -3.33
N TYR A 177 -16.73 -6.42 -3.23
CA TYR A 177 -16.82 -7.75 -3.84
C TYR A 177 -17.27 -7.82 -5.31
N GLY A 178 -16.74 -7.02 -6.19
CA GLY A 178 -16.97 -7.12 -7.63
C GLY A 178 -17.65 -5.91 -8.25
N GLU A 179 -18.19 -5.00 -7.45
CA GLU A 179 -18.65 -3.69 -7.89
C GLU A 179 -17.71 -2.62 -7.35
N LEU A 180 -16.49 -2.62 -7.86
CA LEU A 180 -15.48 -1.63 -7.49
C LEU A 180 -15.62 -0.40 -8.38
N TYR A 181 -15.88 0.73 -7.76
CA TYR A 181 -15.87 2.04 -8.40
C TYR A 181 -14.60 2.78 -8.00
N GLU A 182 -13.95 3.37 -8.97
CA GLU A 182 -12.78 4.19 -8.75
C GLU A 182 -13.15 5.44 -7.94
N CYS A 183 -12.38 5.77 -6.90
CA CYS A 183 -12.58 6.99 -6.14
C CYS A 183 -11.32 7.84 -5.98
N GLU A 184 -10.22 7.31 -5.46
CA GLU A 184 -9.02 8.08 -5.14
C GLU A 184 -7.74 7.57 -5.84
N VAL A 185 -7.86 6.65 -6.81
CA VAL A 185 -6.69 6.10 -7.53
C VAL A 185 -5.95 7.19 -8.31
N ALA A 186 -6.69 8.11 -8.95
CA ALA A 186 -6.10 9.21 -9.71
C ALA A 186 -5.34 10.19 -8.80
N ASP A 187 -5.89 10.49 -7.62
CA ASP A 187 -5.26 11.37 -6.64
C ASP A 187 -3.98 10.73 -6.07
N PHE A 188 -4.02 9.42 -5.78
CA PHE A 188 -2.85 8.66 -5.37
C PHE A 188 -1.76 8.69 -6.43
N ALA A 189 -2.09 8.44 -7.71
CA ALA A 189 -1.15 8.52 -8.82
C ALA A 189 -0.54 9.92 -8.96
N ALA A 190 -1.36 10.96 -8.86
CA ALA A 190 -0.91 12.35 -8.95
C ALA A 190 0.05 12.71 -7.80
N GLU A 191 -0.18 12.19 -6.59
CA GLU A 191 0.72 12.40 -5.46
C GLU A 191 2.05 11.66 -5.61
N LEU A 192 2.03 10.42 -6.16
CA LEU A 192 3.25 9.67 -6.46
C LEU A 192 4.17 10.42 -7.43
N LEU A 193 3.59 11.14 -8.39
CA LEU A 193 4.33 11.85 -9.46
C LEU A 193 4.90 13.23 -9.05
N LYS A 194 4.49 13.81 -7.92
CA LYS A 194 5.06 15.06 -7.40
C LYS A 194 6.47 14.89 -6.89
#